data_f7d83e84c76c7feb09645a60c14acfce
#
_entry.id   f7d83e84c76c7feb09645a60c14acfce
#
_cell.length_a   1.000
_cell.length_b   1.000
_cell.length_c   1.000
_cell.angle_alpha   90.00
_cell.angle_beta   90.00
_cell.angle_gamma   90.00
#
_symmetry.space_group_name_H-M   'P 1'
#
loop_
_entity.id
_entity.type
_entity.pdbx_description
1 polymer ?
#
loop_
_entity_poly.entity_id
_entity_poly.type
_entity_poly.pdbx_seq_one_letter_code
_entity_poly.pdbx_strand_id
1 'polypeptide(L)'
;MREPESRPRLRFDRNELAGAFGDIGTDLPLIIGMIAASGLNSASVLVMFGLMQFLTAFAYGMPMAVQPLKAVAVIVITQHIAPGVLYGGGFSIGVAMLILTITGGIDWLGRVVPRAVVRGLQLGLGLQLSLLALGNYVQRDGASGYVLAAVSFVIIIALLGNRRFPPALFVIALGVVYAIVLKMNVSDIAGSVGFSLPHVQRLSLSEITSGFVLLAIPQIPLSLGNSILATRQIAEDLFPEKRIGVRKLSLTYAAMNLINPWFGGIPTCHGSGGLVGQYTFGARTGGSLIIYGSLFLTLGIFFATGFQHVVQVFPLPVLGVLLLFEGVGLMQLIRGETGNRYEFFIVLVVGLLANGLSYGYAIALVVGTVLYYLCLLYTSPSPRD
;
A
#
# COMPACT_ATOMS: atom_id res chain seq x y z
N MET A 1 -36.47 -0.81 -28.28
CA MET A 1 -35.56 -0.64 -27.13
C MET A 1 -34.90 -1.97 -26.86
N ARG A 2 -33.59 -2.11 -27.09
CA ARG A 2 -32.86 -3.30 -26.65
C ARG A 2 -32.67 -3.15 -25.15
N GLU A 3 -33.11 -4.12 -24.34
CA GLU A 3 -32.77 -4.19 -22.92
C GLU A 3 -31.25 -4.06 -22.79
N PRO A 4 -30.71 -3.28 -21.84
CA PRO A 4 -29.29 -3.22 -21.60
C PRO A 4 -28.86 -4.63 -21.17
N GLU A 5 -28.13 -5.33 -22.05
CA GLU A 5 -27.45 -6.58 -21.70
C GLU A 5 -26.73 -6.37 -20.36
N SER A 6 -27.14 -7.12 -19.36
CA SER A 6 -26.52 -7.10 -18.03
C SER A 6 -25.07 -7.54 -18.20
N ARG A 7 -24.14 -6.59 -18.26
CA ARG A 7 -22.71 -6.90 -18.39
C ARG A 7 -22.33 -7.85 -17.25
N PRO A 8 -21.69 -8.99 -17.53
CA PRO A 8 -21.33 -9.95 -16.53
C PRO A 8 -20.50 -9.26 -15.43
N ARG A 9 -20.78 -9.55 -14.16
CA ARG A 9 -20.05 -8.98 -13.01
C ARG A 9 -18.57 -9.39 -12.98
N LEU A 10 -18.24 -10.54 -13.57
CA LEU A 10 -16.91 -11.11 -13.64
C LEU A 10 -16.64 -11.55 -15.08
N ARG A 11 -15.46 -11.21 -15.59
CA ARG A 11 -14.92 -11.66 -16.88
C ARG A 11 -13.53 -12.22 -16.64
N PHE A 12 -13.10 -13.17 -17.49
CA PHE A 12 -11.81 -13.85 -17.37
C PHE A 12 -11.13 -13.91 -18.74
N ASP A 13 -11.09 -12.76 -19.41
CA ASP A 13 -10.44 -12.60 -20.71
C ASP A 13 -8.99 -12.09 -20.58
N ARG A 14 -8.30 -11.95 -21.71
CA ARG A 14 -6.90 -11.48 -21.75
C ARG A 14 -6.71 -10.08 -21.18
N ASN A 15 -7.72 -9.23 -21.25
CA ASN A 15 -7.65 -7.87 -20.72
C ASN A 15 -7.75 -7.89 -19.18
N GLU A 16 -8.61 -8.73 -18.64
CA GLU A 16 -8.69 -8.94 -17.18
C GLU A 16 -7.38 -9.55 -16.65
N LEU A 17 -6.78 -10.51 -17.39
CA LEU A 17 -5.48 -11.09 -17.03
C LEU A 17 -4.37 -10.03 -17.05
N ALA A 18 -4.28 -9.21 -18.11
CA ALA A 18 -3.28 -8.15 -18.19
C ALA A 18 -3.51 -7.10 -17.09
N GLY A 19 -4.75 -6.70 -16.87
CA GLY A 19 -5.13 -5.76 -15.83
C GLY A 19 -4.87 -6.26 -14.41
N ALA A 20 -4.96 -7.57 -14.16
CA ALA A 20 -4.69 -8.18 -12.86
C ALA A 20 -3.30 -7.82 -12.31
N PHE A 21 -2.30 -7.67 -13.18
CA PHE A 21 -0.93 -7.32 -12.80
C PHE A 21 -0.64 -5.81 -12.79
N GLY A 22 -1.66 -4.97 -13.04
CA GLY A 22 -1.48 -3.52 -13.15
C GLY A 22 -1.02 -2.83 -11.86
N ASP A 23 -1.15 -3.50 -10.73
CA ASP A 23 -0.78 -2.97 -9.39
C ASP A 23 0.38 -3.72 -8.72
N ILE A 24 0.93 -4.75 -9.38
CA ILE A 24 1.97 -5.62 -8.79
C ILE A 24 3.22 -4.83 -8.38
N GLY A 25 3.47 -3.70 -9.04
CA GLY A 25 4.61 -2.82 -8.77
C GLY A 25 4.54 -2.12 -7.43
N THR A 26 3.35 -1.92 -6.88
CA THR A 26 3.15 -1.38 -5.53
C THR A 26 3.04 -2.52 -4.51
N ASP A 27 2.23 -3.53 -4.81
CA ASP A 27 1.86 -4.55 -3.83
C ASP A 27 3.03 -5.45 -3.45
N LEU A 28 3.67 -6.07 -4.44
CA LEU A 28 4.64 -7.12 -4.17
C LEU A 28 5.92 -6.59 -3.50
N PRO A 29 6.50 -5.42 -3.88
CA PRO A 29 7.64 -4.85 -3.17
C PRO A 29 7.35 -4.53 -1.70
N LEU A 30 6.15 -3.99 -1.41
CA LEU A 30 5.76 -3.69 -0.03
C LEU A 30 5.52 -4.97 0.77
N ILE A 31 4.88 -5.99 0.19
CA ILE A 31 4.66 -7.30 0.82
C ILE A 31 6.01 -7.96 1.13
N ILE A 32 6.92 -8.05 0.14
CA ILE A 32 8.26 -8.62 0.32
C ILE A 32 9.02 -7.83 1.40
N GLY A 33 9.01 -6.50 1.32
CA GLY A 33 9.67 -5.63 2.28
C GLY A 33 9.15 -5.83 3.70
N MET A 34 7.84 -5.90 3.91
CA MET A 34 7.23 -6.13 5.22
C MET A 34 7.55 -7.54 5.77
N ILE A 35 7.48 -8.57 4.94
CA ILE A 35 7.85 -9.94 5.33
C ILE A 35 9.32 -10.00 5.74
N ALA A 36 10.21 -9.42 4.93
CA ALA A 36 11.64 -9.40 5.20
C ALA A 36 12.00 -8.60 6.45
N ALA A 37 11.39 -7.41 6.64
CA ALA A 37 11.72 -6.52 7.74
C ALA A 37 11.18 -6.99 9.10
N SER A 38 10.03 -7.66 9.12
CA SER A 38 9.33 -8.05 10.35
C SER A 38 9.23 -9.56 10.57
N GLY A 39 9.75 -10.38 9.66
CA GLY A 39 9.70 -11.83 9.79
C GLY A 39 8.26 -12.39 9.75
N LEU A 40 7.38 -11.79 8.94
CA LEU A 40 5.99 -12.22 8.84
C LEU A 40 5.90 -13.61 8.20
N ASN A 41 4.88 -14.37 8.56
CA ASN A 41 4.59 -15.65 7.94
C ASN A 41 4.03 -15.46 6.53
N SER A 42 4.75 -15.92 5.50
CA SER A 42 4.38 -15.75 4.10
C SER A 42 3.03 -16.38 3.75
N ALA A 43 2.69 -17.56 4.31
CA ALA A 43 1.39 -18.19 4.06
C ALA A 43 0.25 -17.29 4.52
N SER A 44 0.33 -16.80 5.77
CA SER A 44 -0.67 -15.90 6.34
C SER A 44 -0.85 -14.63 5.51
N VAL A 45 0.26 -13.97 5.17
CA VAL A 45 0.23 -12.71 4.40
C VAL A 45 -0.38 -12.93 3.02
N LEU A 46 0.12 -13.92 2.27
CA LEU A 46 -0.32 -14.14 0.89
C LEU A 46 -1.76 -14.64 0.80
N VAL A 47 -2.15 -15.60 1.66
CA VAL A 47 -3.52 -16.12 1.67
C VAL A 47 -4.51 -15.02 2.04
N MET A 48 -4.23 -14.26 3.11
CA MET A 48 -5.15 -13.19 3.52
C MET A 48 -5.22 -12.07 2.49
N PHE A 49 -4.11 -11.70 1.85
CA PHE A 49 -4.11 -10.72 0.76
C PHE A 49 -4.94 -11.20 -0.44
N GLY A 50 -4.80 -12.47 -0.83
CA GLY A 50 -5.62 -13.07 -1.89
C GLY A 50 -7.11 -13.12 -1.56
N LEU A 51 -7.47 -13.46 -0.31
CA LEU A 51 -8.86 -13.44 0.15
C LEU A 51 -9.47 -12.03 0.14
N MET A 52 -8.70 -11.00 0.48
CA MET A 52 -9.18 -9.62 0.42
C MET A 52 -9.41 -9.16 -1.03
N GLN A 53 -8.61 -9.61 -2.00
CA GLN A 53 -8.88 -9.38 -3.42
C GLN A 53 -10.22 -10.01 -3.84
N PHE A 54 -10.52 -11.23 -3.39
CA PHE A 54 -11.81 -11.88 -3.66
C PHE A 54 -12.98 -11.14 -3.02
N LEU A 55 -12.83 -10.74 -1.75
CA LEU A 55 -13.84 -9.95 -1.05
C LEU A 55 -14.23 -8.69 -1.86
N THR A 56 -13.24 -7.95 -2.35
CA THR A 56 -13.49 -6.72 -3.12
C THR A 56 -14.01 -7.02 -4.54
N ALA A 57 -13.55 -8.09 -5.19
CA ALA A 57 -14.08 -8.54 -6.47
C ALA A 57 -15.59 -8.77 -6.41
N PHE A 58 -16.06 -9.50 -5.40
CA PHE A 58 -17.48 -9.77 -5.20
C PHE A 58 -18.26 -8.56 -4.70
N ALA A 59 -17.67 -7.76 -3.80
CA ALA A 59 -18.35 -6.59 -3.24
C ALA A 59 -18.63 -5.51 -4.30
N TYR A 60 -17.73 -5.33 -5.28
CA TYR A 60 -17.80 -4.22 -6.23
C TYR A 60 -18.06 -4.66 -7.67
N GLY A 61 -17.67 -5.86 -8.07
CA GLY A 61 -17.77 -6.35 -9.45
C GLY A 61 -17.00 -5.50 -10.47
N MET A 62 -15.97 -4.77 -10.00
CA MET A 62 -15.05 -3.94 -10.77
C MET A 62 -13.64 -4.12 -10.21
N PRO A 63 -12.57 -3.68 -10.88
CA PRO A 63 -11.19 -3.86 -10.40
C PRO A 63 -10.86 -2.95 -9.19
N MET A 64 -11.60 -3.11 -8.09
CA MET A 64 -11.38 -2.39 -6.84
C MET A 64 -10.19 -2.98 -6.10
N ALA A 65 -8.98 -2.54 -6.48
CA ALA A 65 -7.72 -3.06 -5.98
C ALA A 65 -7.61 -3.04 -4.45
N VAL A 66 -6.99 -4.07 -3.90
CA VAL A 66 -6.56 -4.13 -2.50
C VAL A 66 -5.06 -3.98 -2.48
N GLN A 67 -4.58 -3.01 -1.71
CA GLN A 67 -3.15 -2.70 -1.55
C GLN A 67 -2.74 -2.78 -0.08
N PRO A 68 -1.46 -3.07 0.24
CA PRO A 68 -0.92 -2.82 1.57
C PRO A 68 -1.08 -1.34 1.97
N LEU A 69 -1.37 -1.08 3.24
CA LEU A 69 -1.43 0.30 3.75
C LEU A 69 -0.05 0.95 3.66
N LYS A 70 0.10 1.96 2.81
CA LYS A 70 1.41 2.53 2.45
C LYS A 70 2.17 3.10 3.65
N ALA A 71 1.51 3.86 4.53
CA ALA A 71 2.18 4.39 5.72
C ALA A 71 2.60 3.25 6.66
N VAL A 72 1.72 2.29 6.90
CA VAL A 72 2.04 1.10 7.70
C VAL A 72 3.23 0.36 7.09
N ALA A 73 3.19 0.07 5.79
CA ALA A 73 4.26 -0.66 5.11
C ALA A 73 5.61 0.08 5.23
N VAL A 74 5.64 1.39 4.97
CA VAL A 74 6.87 2.19 5.10
C VAL A 74 7.41 2.15 6.53
N ILE A 75 6.57 2.40 7.54
CA ILE A 75 6.99 2.39 8.94
C ILE A 75 7.49 0.99 9.35
N VAL A 76 6.80 -0.06 8.95
CA VAL A 76 7.18 -1.46 9.24
C VAL A 76 8.53 -1.80 8.60
N ILE A 77 8.73 -1.45 7.33
CA ILE A 77 9.98 -1.75 6.61
C ILE A 77 11.15 -0.95 7.18
N THR A 78 10.94 0.32 7.50
CA THR A 78 12.02 1.23 7.92
C THR A 78 12.38 1.11 9.40
N GLN A 79 11.41 0.76 10.25
CA GLN A 79 11.58 0.68 11.69
C GLN A 79 11.58 -0.77 12.23
N HIS A 80 11.49 -1.77 11.35
CA HIS A 80 11.47 -3.20 11.71
C HIS A 80 10.44 -3.53 12.80
N ILE A 81 9.20 -3.07 12.61
CA ILE A 81 8.11 -3.23 13.58
C ILE A 81 7.79 -4.71 13.80
N ALA A 82 7.68 -5.12 15.05
CA ALA A 82 7.34 -6.49 15.41
C ALA A 82 5.95 -6.91 14.87
N PRO A 83 5.76 -8.20 14.48
CA PRO A 83 4.51 -8.69 13.90
C PRO A 83 3.28 -8.40 14.75
N GLY A 84 3.34 -8.61 16.07
CA GLY A 84 2.22 -8.35 16.97
C GLY A 84 1.77 -6.88 16.96
N VAL A 85 2.71 -5.93 16.92
CA VAL A 85 2.41 -4.49 16.83
C VAL A 85 1.79 -4.15 15.49
N LEU A 86 2.25 -4.78 14.39
CA LEU A 86 1.64 -4.64 13.08
C LEU A 86 0.18 -5.10 13.07
N TYR A 87 -0.08 -6.28 13.63
CA TYR A 87 -1.44 -6.83 13.71
C TYR A 87 -2.32 -5.97 14.63
N GLY A 88 -1.81 -5.55 15.79
CA GLY A 88 -2.49 -4.63 16.70
C GLY A 88 -2.83 -3.29 16.03
N GLY A 89 -1.91 -2.76 15.24
CA GLY A 89 -2.11 -1.54 14.44
C GLY A 89 -3.19 -1.72 13.36
N GLY A 90 -3.16 -2.83 12.62
CA GLY A 90 -4.19 -3.17 11.64
C GLY A 90 -5.57 -3.26 12.26
N PHE A 91 -5.69 -3.97 13.39
CA PHE A 91 -6.94 -4.05 14.15
C PHE A 91 -7.43 -2.69 14.62
N SER A 92 -6.54 -1.86 15.17
CA SER A 92 -6.86 -0.49 15.62
C SER A 92 -7.36 0.39 14.47
N ILE A 93 -6.73 0.29 13.28
CA ILE A 93 -7.19 0.97 12.07
C ILE A 93 -8.60 0.51 11.68
N GLY A 94 -8.83 -0.80 11.70
CA GLY A 94 -10.13 -1.38 11.39
C GLY A 94 -11.24 -0.88 12.32
N VAL A 95 -10.99 -0.89 13.64
CA VAL A 95 -11.92 -0.39 14.66
C VAL A 95 -12.17 1.10 14.48
N ALA A 96 -11.13 1.91 14.34
CA ALA A 96 -11.26 3.35 14.16
C ALA A 96 -12.07 3.70 12.91
N MET A 97 -11.77 3.06 11.76
CA MET A 97 -12.49 3.29 10.52
C MET A 97 -13.96 2.81 10.61
N LEU A 98 -14.23 1.73 11.32
CA LEU A 98 -15.60 1.28 11.57
C LEU A 98 -16.38 2.31 12.39
N ILE A 99 -15.80 2.78 13.51
CA ILE A 99 -16.41 3.82 14.36
C ILE A 99 -16.68 5.09 13.55
N LEU A 100 -15.66 5.61 12.83
CA LEU A 100 -15.80 6.80 12.00
C LEU A 100 -16.89 6.64 10.92
N THR A 101 -17.03 5.42 10.37
CA THR A 101 -18.03 5.13 9.34
C THR A 101 -19.48 5.12 9.92
N ILE A 102 -19.65 4.49 11.08
CA ILE A 102 -20.98 4.35 11.72
C ILE A 102 -21.46 5.69 12.28
N THR A 103 -20.54 6.46 12.88
CA THR A 103 -20.86 7.76 13.49
C THR A 103 -20.93 8.92 12.49
N GLY A 104 -20.54 8.70 11.22
CA GLY A 104 -20.39 9.79 10.24
C GLY A 104 -19.13 10.64 10.48
N GLY A 105 -18.24 10.22 11.37
CA GLY A 105 -17.01 10.94 11.71
C GLY A 105 -15.98 11.05 10.56
N ILE A 106 -16.18 10.31 9.47
CA ILE A 106 -15.33 10.40 8.28
C ILE A 106 -15.36 11.82 7.69
N ASP A 107 -16.53 12.42 7.57
CA ASP A 107 -16.67 13.78 7.03
C ASP A 107 -16.11 14.84 8.00
N TRP A 108 -16.22 14.59 9.31
CA TRP A 108 -15.60 15.43 10.34
C TRP A 108 -14.07 15.38 10.24
N LEU A 109 -13.48 14.18 10.18
CA LEU A 109 -12.04 14.01 10.08
C LEU A 109 -11.47 14.67 8.82
N GLY A 110 -12.17 14.54 7.68
CA GLY A 110 -11.78 15.19 6.42
C GLY A 110 -11.81 16.72 6.47
N ARG A 111 -12.56 17.31 7.42
CA ARG A 111 -12.55 18.76 7.65
C ARG A 111 -11.50 19.22 8.66
N VAL A 112 -11.18 18.37 9.65
CA VAL A 112 -10.23 18.70 10.73
C VAL A 112 -8.79 18.55 10.29
N VAL A 113 -8.46 17.51 9.53
CA VAL A 113 -7.07 17.28 9.08
C VAL A 113 -6.84 17.96 7.73
N PRO A 114 -6.01 19.02 7.67
CA PRO A 114 -5.77 19.75 6.44
C PRO A 114 -5.05 18.89 5.40
N ARG A 115 -5.36 19.13 4.13
CA ARG A 115 -4.73 18.41 3.02
C ARG A 115 -3.22 18.58 2.99
N ALA A 116 -2.71 19.78 3.28
CA ALA A 116 -1.28 20.06 3.37
C ALA A 116 -0.57 19.15 4.40
N VAL A 117 -1.21 18.88 5.55
CA VAL A 117 -0.66 17.98 6.57
C VAL A 117 -0.58 16.54 6.04
N VAL A 118 -1.64 16.06 5.39
CA VAL A 118 -1.65 14.72 4.76
C VAL A 118 -0.54 14.60 3.72
N ARG A 119 -0.34 15.62 2.88
CA ARG A 119 0.74 15.67 1.88
C ARG A 119 2.13 15.71 2.52
N GLY A 120 2.28 16.42 3.64
CA GLY A 120 3.52 16.43 4.42
C GLY A 120 3.87 15.05 4.98
N LEU A 121 2.89 14.32 5.52
CA LEU A 121 3.09 12.93 5.96
C LEU A 121 3.51 12.03 4.78
N GLN A 122 2.91 12.20 3.60
CA GLN A 122 3.29 11.45 2.39
C GLN A 122 4.71 11.79 1.92
N LEU A 123 5.10 13.06 2.00
CA LEU A 123 6.48 13.48 1.74
C LEU A 123 7.46 12.79 2.69
N GLY A 124 7.15 12.80 4.00
CA GLY A 124 7.96 12.13 5.01
C GLY A 124 8.11 10.63 4.76
N LEU A 125 7.00 9.93 4.44
CA LEU A 125 7.02 8.50 4.11
C LEU A 125 7.85 8.21 2.86
N GLY A 126 7.64 9.00 1.80
CA GLY A 126 8.39 8.84 0.55
C GLY A 126 9.88 9.08 0.73
N LEU A 127 10.25 10.11 1.50
CA LEU A 127 11.65 10.41 1.82
C LEU A 127 12.29 9.27 2.64
N GLN A 128 11.62 8.79 3.69
CA GLN A 128 12.11 7.70 4.53
C GLN A 128 12.34 6.42 3.74
N LEU A 129 11.39 6.06 2.87
CA LEU A 129 11.51 4.88 2.03
C LEU A 129 12.65 5.02 1.00
N SER A 130 12.79 6.19 0.39
CA SER A 130 13.87 6.47 -0.57
C SER A 130 15.25 6.46 0.09
N LEU A 131 15.39 7.02 1.28
CA LEU A 131 16.64 6.99 2.05
C LEU A 131 17.02 5.56 2.46
N LEU A 132 16.06 4.75 2.91
CA LEU A 132 16.30 3.33 3.19
C LEU A 132 16.75 2.59 1.92
N ALA A 133 16.04 2.81 0.80
CA ALA A 133 16.34 2.17 -0.47
C ALA A 133 17.77 2.46 -0.93
N LEU A 134 18.17 3.73 -0.95
CA LEU A 134 19.49 4.15 -1.42
C LEU A 134 20.60 3.87 -0.40
N GLY A 135 20.37 4.13 0.88
CA GLY A 135 21.37 4.01 1.93
C GLY A 135 21.68 2.57 2.33
N ASN A 136 20.66 1.71 2.39
CA ASN A 136 20.81 0.37 2.94
C ASN A 136 20.65 -0.74 1.90
N TYR A 137 19.67 -0.64 1.00
CA TYR A 137 19.31 -1.74 0.12
C TYR A 137 20.17 -1.78 -1.14
N VAL A 138 20.30 -0.66 -1.84
CA VAL A 138 21.10 -0.58 -3.09
C VAL A 138 22.57 -0.87 -2.82
N GLN A 139 23.09 -0.54 -1.65
CA GLN A 139 24.50 -0.69 -1.29
C GLN A 139 24.85 -2.08 -0.70
N ARG A 140 23.86 -2.95 -0.47
CA ARG A 140 24.02 -4.17 0.35
C ARG A 140 25.05 -5.16 -0.18
N ASP A 141 25.08 -5.38 -1.50
CA ASP A 141 25.91 -6.42 -2.12
C ASP A 141 27.16 -5.84 -2.84
N GLY A 142 27.62 -4.65 -2.43
CA GLY A 142 28.80 -3.99 -3.01
C GLY A 142 28.68 -3.74 -4.51
N ALA A 143 29.76 -3.98 -5.28
CA ALA A 143 29.78 -3.68 -6.72
C ALA A 143 28.71 -4.45 -7.52
N SER A 144 28.48 -5.73 -7.20
CA SER A 144 27.44 -6.54 -7.85
C SER A 144 26.05 -6.02 -7.57
N GLY A 145 25.80 -5.53 -6.35
CA GLY A 145 24.55 -4.90 -5.95
C GLY A 145 24.29 -3.62 -6.74
N TYR A 146 25.28 -2.75 -6.90
CA TYR A 146 25.13 -1.54 -7.71
C TYR A 146 24.82 -1.84 -9.18
N VAL A 147 25.47 -2.86 -9.78
CA VAL A 147 25.16 -3.29 -11.15
C VAL A 147 23.71 -3.76 -11.27
N LEU A 148 23.28 -4.61 -10.32
CA LEU A 148 21.92 -5.15 -10.32
C LEU A 148 20.86 -4.04 -10.11
N ALA A 149 21.16 -3.09 -9.24
CA ALA A 149 20.31 -1.90 -9.04
C ALA A 149 20.28 -1.03 -10.30
N ALA A 150 21.41 -0.78 -10.95
CA ALA A 150 21.47 -0.01 -12.18
C ALA A 150 20.66 -0.66 -13.31
N VAL A 151 20.79 -1.98 -13.50
CA VAL A 151 19.98 -2.74 -14.48
C VAL A 151 18.49 -2.60 -14.15
N SER A 152 18.09 -2.78 -12.89
CA SER A 152 16.70 -2.64 -12.44
C SER A 152 16.18 -1.24 -12.69
N PHE A 153 16.96 -0.22 -12.39
CA PHE A 153 16.62 1.19 -12.63
C PHE A 153 16.42 1.48 -14.12
N VAL A 154 17.33 1.03 -14.96
CA VAL A 154 17.24 1.19 -16.43
C VAL A 154 15.98 0.51 -16.97
N ILE A 155 15.65 -0.70 -16.51
CA ILE A 155 14.42 -1.40 -16.92
C ILE A 155 13.18 -0.55 -16.57
N ILE A 156 13.12 0.01 -15.35
CA ILE A 156 11.98 0.84 -14.96
C ILE A 156 11.89 2.09 -15.84
N ILE A 157 13.00 2.81 -16.04
CA ILE A 157 13.01 4.04 -16.85
C ILE A 157 12.66 3.75 -18.31
N ALA A 158 13.22 2.68 -18.89
CA ALA A 158 12.95 2.31 -20.28
C ALA A 158 11.49 1.92 -20.55
N LEU A 159 10.82 1.36 -19.54
CA LEU A 159 9.42 0.96 -19.62
C LEU A 159 8.46 1.97 -18.93
N LEU A 160 8.98 3.09 -18.43
CA LEU A 160 8.17 4.09 -17.73
C LEU A 160 7.10 4.66 -18.68
N GLY A 161 5.84 4.61 -18.23
CA GLY A 161 4.70 5.03 -19.03
C GLY A 161 4.24 4.01 -20.08
N ASN A 162 4.85 2.84 -20.17
CA ASN A 162 4.40 1.77 -21.04
C ASN A 162 3.09 1.17 -20.52
N ARG A 163 2.02 1.28 -21.34
CA ARG A 163 0.68 0.78 -20.98
C ARG A 163 0.50 -0.72 -21.24
N ARG A 164 1.47 -1.38 -21.86
CA ARG A 164 1.40 -2.81 -22.20
C ARG A 164 2.20 -3.68 -21.23
N PHE A 165 3.32 -3.16 -20.73
CA PHE A 165 4.27 -3.89 -19.90
C PHE A 165 4.53 -3.12 -18.61
N PRO A 166 3.99 -3.59 -17.44
CA PRO A 166 4.28 -3.01 -16.14
C PRO A 166 5.78 -3.13 -15.81
N PRO A 167 6.52 -2.02 -15.65
CA PRO A 167 7.98 -2.08 -15.44
C PRO A 167 8.40 -2.95 -14.25
N ALA A 168 7.66 -2.82 -13.16
CA ALA A 168 7.96 -3.53 -11.92
C ALA A 168 7.88 -5.05 -12.07
N LEU A 169 7.01 -5.57 -12.94
CA LEU A 169 6.91 -7.01 -13.19
C LEU A 169 8.23 -7.59 -13.69
N PHE A 170 8.91 -6.88 -14.62
CA PHE A 170 10.20 -7.33 -15.16
C PHE A 170 11.32 -7.25 -14.13
N VAL A 171 11.30 -6.22 -13.28
CA VAL A 171 12.29 -6.05 -12.22
C VAL A 171 12.08 -7.09 -11.11
N ILE A 172 10.83 -7.39 -10.75
CA ILE A 172 10.50 -8.46 -9.81
C ILE A 172 10.94 -9.81 -10.39
N ALA A 173 10.61 -10.09 -11.66
CA ALA A 173 11.05 -11.32 -12.33
C ALA A 173 12.56 -11.45 -12.35
N LEU A 174 13.31 -10.37 -12.64
CA LEU A 174 14.76 -10.34 -12.56
C LEU A 174 15.26 -10.72 -11.15
N GLY A 175 14.65 -10.12 -10.10
CA GLY A 175 15.02 -10.44 -8.70
C GLY A 175 14.71 -11.88 -8.32
N VAL A 176 13.57 -12.42 -8.73
CA VAL A 176 13.17 -13.81 -8.48
C VAL A 176 14.10 -14.79 -9.21
N VAL A 177 14.38 -14.54 -10.50
CA VAL A 177 15.30 -15.39 -11.28
C VAL A 177 16.70 -15.35 -10.67
N TYR A 178 17.20 -14.17 -10.30
CA TYR A 178 18.49 -14.03 -9.59
C TYR A 178 18.51 -14.84 -8.29
N ALA A 179 17.46 -14.73 -7.47
CA ALA A 179 17.35 -15.46 -6.22
C ALA A 179 17.37 -16.99 -6.44
N ILE A 180 16.55 -17.48 -7.36
CA ILE A 180 16.44 -18.92 -7.63
C ILE A 180 17.73 -19.49 -8.23
N VAL A 181 18.31 -18.81 -9.22
CA VAL A 181 19.46 -19.34 -9.97
C VAL A 181 20.76 -19.21 -9.19
N LEU A 182 20.96 -18.11 -8.45
CA LEU A 182 22.26 -17.79 -7.86
C LEU A 182 22.33 -17.94 -6.34
N LYS A 183 21.19 -18.01 -5.65
CA LYS A 183 21.15 -18.01 -4.17
C LYS A 183 20.43 -19.23 -3.57
N MET A 184 19.58 -19.94 -4.33
CA MET A 184 18.88 -21.12 -3.84
C MET A 184 19.56 -22.41 -4.31
N ASN A 185 19.53 -23.43 -3.45
CA ASN A 185 19.97 -24.77 -3.78
C ASN A 185 18.82 -25.62 -4.34
N VAL A 186 19.14 -26.72 -5.03
CA VAL A 186 18.12 -27.65 -5.56
C VAL A 186 17.22 -28.22 -4.44
N SER A 187 17.80 -28.46 -3.25
CA SER A 187 17.04 -28.91 -2.06
C SER A 187 15.99 -27.89 -1.61
N ASP A 188 16.31 -26.60 -1.67
CA ASP A 188 15.40 -25.52 -1.27
C ASP A 188 14.23 -25.41 -2.24
N ILE A 189 14.51 -25.63 -3.53
CA ILE A 189 13.49 -25.65 -4.59
C ILE A 189 12.59 -26.88 -4.43
N ALA A 190 13.16 -28.05 -4.17
CA ALA A 190 12.41 -29.29 -3.96
C ALA A 190 11.50 -29.22 -2.71
N GLY A 191 11.98 -28.57 -1.64
CA GLY A 191 11.22 -28.32 -0.41
C GLY A 191 10.23 -27.13 -0.49
N SER A 192 10.15 -26.46 -1.62
CA SER A 192 9.32 -25.27 -1.79
C SER A 192 7.82 -25.53 -1.89
N VAL A 193 7.44 -26.76 -2.25
CA VAL A 193 6.03 -27.18 -2.39
C VAL A 193 5.56 -27.81 -1.10
N GLY A 194 4.50 -27.26 -0.53
CA GLY A 194 3.90 -27.78 0.69
C GLY A 194 2.59 -27.09 0.98
N PHE A 195 1.71 -27.75 1.74
CA PHE A 195 0.43 -27.18 2.12
C PHE A 195 0.59 -26.33 3.38
N SER A 196 0.20 -25.06 3.30
CA SER A 196 0.27 -24.11 4.41
C SER A 196 -1.03 -23.34 4.54
N LEU A 197 -1.44 -23.06 5.77
CA LEU A 197 -2.62 -22.25 6.07
C LEU A 197 -2.23 -21.05 6.94
N PRO A 198 -3.06 -20.01 6.94
CA PRO A 198 -2.87 -18.87 7.84
C PRO A 198 -2.87 -19.29 9.31
N HIS A 199 -1.99 -18.71 10.08
CA HIS A 199 -1.92 -18.93 11.52
C HIS A 199 -2.81 -17.96 12.28
N VAL A 200 -3.63 -18.46 13.20
CA VAL A 200 -4.43 -17.61 14.08
C VAL A 200 -3.51 -16.88 15.05
N GLN A 201 -3.64 -15.56 15.11
CA GLN A 201 -2.86 -14.68 15.98
C GLN A 201 -3.64 -14.33 17.24
N ARG A 202 -2.94 -14.08 18.33
CA ARG A 202 -3.51 -13.51 19.55
C ARG A 202 -3.04 -12.07 19.66
N LEU A 203 -3.98 -11.14 19.73
CA LEU A 203 -3.68 -9.73 19.87
C LEU A 203 -3.65 -9.36 21.37
N SER A 204 -2.53 -8.90 21.87
CA SER A 204 -2.42 -8.37 23.22
C SER A 204 -2.79 -6.89 23.27
N LEU A 205 -3.24 -6.41 24.43
CA LEU A 205 -3.60 -5.00 24.60
C LEU A 205 -2.41 -4.07 24.38
N SER A 206 -1.20 -4.48 24.79
CA SER A 206 0.03 -3.71 24.59
C SER A 206 0.38 -3.57 23.09
N GLU A 207 0.18 -4.62 22.30
CA GLU A 207 0.39 -4.57 20.84
C GLU A 207 -0.64 -3.70 20.14
N ILE A 208 -1.90 -3.75 20.57
CA ILE A 208 -2.97 -2.90 20.06
C ILE A 208 -2.67 -1.42 20.36
N THR A 209 -2.28 -1.08 21.59
CA THR A 209 -1.98 0.31 21.96
C THR A 209 -0.73 0.84 21.27
N SER A 210 0.34 0.05 21.19
CA SER A 210 1.55 0.42 20.46
C SER A 210 1.27 0.58 18.97
N GLY A 211 0.54 -0.37 18.37
CA GLY A 211 0.13 -0.33 16.97
C GLY A 211 -0.81 0.85 16.66
N PHE A 212 -1.67 1.22 17.62
CA PHE A 212 -2.51 2.41 17.46
C PHE A 212 -1.67 3.68 17.33
N VAL A 213 -0.71 3.88 18.22
CA VAL A 213 0.12 5.10 18.24
C VAL A 213 1.07 5.13 17.04
N LEU A 214 1.77 4.03 16.76
CA LEU A 214 2.81 3.98 15.74
C LEU A 214 2.24 3.90 14.32
N LEU A 215 1.14 3.20 14.12
CA LEU A 215 0.64 2.83 12.80
C LEU A 215 -0.74 3.44 12.49
N ALA A 216 -1.70 3.37 13.44
CA ALA A 216 -3.05 3.80 13.15
C ALA A 216 -3.18 5.33 13.08
N ILE A 217 -2.60 6.06 14.02
CA ILE A 217 -2.67 7.53 14.04
C ILE A 217 -2.17 8.16 12.72
N PRO A 218 -0.98 7.82 12.18
CA PRO A 218 -0.54 8.37 10.91
C PRO A 218 -1.32 7.85 9.71
N GLN A 219 -1.80 6.60 9.77
CA GLN A 219 -2.46 5.95 8.63
C GLN A 219 -3.90 6.42 8.40
N ILE A 220 -4.68 6.68 9.45
CA ILE A 220 -6.10 7.02 9.34
C ILE A 220 -6.35 8.24 8.44
N PRO A 221 -5.68 9.40 8.62
CA PRO A 221 -5.84 10.55 7.72
C PRO A 221 -5.45 10.27 6.27
N LEU A 222 -4.37 9.47 6.08
CA LEU A 222 -3.94 9.06 4.75
C LEU A 222 -4.97 8.15 4.07
N SER A 223 -5.59 7.25 4.84
CA SER A 223 -6.63 6.37 4.34
C SER A 223 -7.86 7.14 3.90
N LEU A 224 -8.25 8.16 4.64
CA LEU A 224 -9.37 9.02 4.26
C LEU A 224 -9.12 9.67 2.89
N GLY A 225 -7.97 10.33 2.71
CA GLY A 225 -7.62 11.02 1.47
C GLY A 225 -7.45 10.07 0.28
N ASN A 226 -6.60 9.06 0.44
CA ASN A 226 -6.19 8.19 -0.67
C ASN A 226 -7.11 7.00 -0.89
N SER A 227 -7.49 6.30 0.21
CA SER A 227 -8.18 5.01 0.08
C SER A 227 -9.70 5.17 0.00
N ILE A 228 -10.25 6.26 0.50
CA ILE A 228 -11.69 6.49 0.49
C ILE A 228 -12.08 7.55 -0.53
N LEU A 229 -11.63 8.81 -0.35
CA LEU A 229 -12.08 9.92 -1.19
C LEU A 229 -11.52 9.85 -2.60
N ALA A 230 -10.19 9.64 -2.75
CA ALA A 230 -9.58 9.54 -4.07
C ALA A 230 -10.04 8.27 -4.82
N THR A 231 -10.17 7.12 -4.12
CA THR A 231 -10.67 5.89 -4.74
C THR A 231 -12.11 6.03 -5.21
N ARG A 232 -12.98 6.67 -4.41
CA ARG A 232 -14.35 6.98 -4.82
C ARG A 232 -14.36 7.81 -6.09
N GLN A 233 -13.61 8.93 -6.12
CA GLN A 233 -13.57 9.82 -7.28
C GLN A 233 -13.09 9.10 -8.54
N ILE A 234 -12.01 8.33 -8.45
CA ILE A 234 -11.50 7.57 -9.59
C ILE A 234 -12.48 6.49 -10.03
N ALA A 235 -13.19 5.85 -9.10
CA ALA A 235 -14.21 4.87 -9.43
C ALA A 235 -15.39 5.53 -10.17
N GLU A 236 -15.82 6.73 -9.78
CA GLU A 236 -16.85 7.51 -10.47
C GLU A 236 -16.39 7.95 -11.87
N ASP A 237 -15.12 8.36 -12.03
CA ASP A 237 -14.55 8.80 -13.30
C ASP A 237 -14.40 7.64 -14.31
N LEU A 238 -13.92 6.47 -13.84
CA LEU A 238 -13.64 5.32 -14.70
C LEU A 238 -14.84 4.39 -14.92
N PHE A 239 -15.79 4.38 -13.99
CA PHE A 239 -16.99 3.52 -13.97
C PHE A 239 -18.24 4.33 -13.56
N PRO A 240 -18.66 5.33 -14.36
CA PRO A 240 -19.74 6.24 -14.00
C PRO A 240 -21.07 5.52 -13.77
N GLU A 241 -21.23 4.31 -14.35
CA GLU A 241 -22.40 3.47 -14.14
C GLU A 241 -22.44 2.81 -12.74
N LYS A 242 -21.32 2.79 -12.02
CA LYS A 242 -21.22 2.17 -10.69
C LYS A 242 -21.09 3.23 -9.62
N ARG A 243 -22.22 3.56 -8.98
CA ARG A 243 -22.24 4.52 -7.87
C ARG A 243 -21.72 3.87 -6.59
N ILE A 244 -20.50 4.23 -6.18
CA ILE A 244 -19.86 3.72 -4.98
C ILE A 244 -19.84 4.81 -3.91
N GLY A 245 -20.58 4.59 -2.83
CA GLY A 245 -20.62 5.53 -1.71
C GLY A 245 -19.42 5.39 -0.78
N VAL A 246 -19.01 6.50 -0.16
CA VAL A 246 -17.96 6.55 0.88
C VAL A 246 -18.20 5.51 1.97
N ARG A 247 -19.45 5.36 2.44
CA ARG A 247 -19.80 4.39 3.48
C ARG A 247 -19.46 2.95 3.09
N LYS A 248 -19.73 2.56 1.83
CA LYS A 248 -19.42 1.19 1.35
C LYS A 248 -17.93 0.96 1.32
N LEU A 249 -17.14 1.93 0.80
CA LEU A 249 -15.68 1.85 0.78
C LEU A 249 -15.10 1.75 2.19
N SER A 250 -15.58 2.59 3.11
CA SER A 250 -15.10 2.60 4.49
C SER A 250 -15.45 1.33 5.26
N LEU A 251 -16.62 0.74 5.02
CA LEU A 251 -17.04 -0.51 5.66
C LEU A 251 -16.20 -1.70 5.18
N THR A 252 -15.95 -1.83 3.87
CA THR A 252 -15.09 -2.91 3.36
C THR A 252 -13.64 -2.72 3.78
N TYR A 253 -13.15 -1.48 3.82
CA TYR A 253 -11.84 -1.14 4.38
C TYR A 253 -11.74 -1.57 5.85
N ALA A 254 -12.73 -1.22 6.68
CA ALA A 254 -12.77 -1.62 8.08
C ALA A 254 -12.82 -3.14 8.23
N ALA A 255 -13.66 -3.84 7.45
CA ALA A 255 -13.77 -5.29 7.48
C ALA A 255 -12.44 -5.99 7.16
N MET A 256 -11.72 -5.54 6.12
CA MET A 256 -10.40 -6.09 5.79
C MET A 256 -9.43 -5.98 6.96
N ASN A 257 -9.39 -4.81 7.61
CA ASN A 257 -8.45 -4.56 8.70
C ASN A 257 -8.89 -5.15 10.06
N LEU A 258 -10.15 -5.46 10.23
CA LEU A 258 -10.65 -6.22 11.39
C LEU A 258 -10.38 -7.71 11.24
N ILE A 259 -10.37 -8.26 10.02
CA ILE A 259 -10.21 -9.70 9.76
C ILE A 259 -8.73 -10.09 9.64
N ASN A 260 -7.96 -9.36 8.81
CA ASN A 260 -6.57 -9.70 8.48
C ASN A 260 -5.68 -9.97 9.70
N PRO A 261 -5.69 -9.15 10.76
CA PRO A 261 -4.78 -9.32 11.89
C PRO A 261 -4.93 -10.66 12.62
N TRP A 262 -6.14 -11.20 12.70
CA TRP A 262 -6.40 -12.46 13.40
C TRP A 262 -5.79 -13.68 12.69
N PHE A 263 -5.49 -13.54 11.40
CA PHE A 263 -4.92 -14.61 10.58
C PHE A 263 -3.50 -14.29 10.10
N GLY A 264 -2.84 -13.31 10.73
CA GLY A 264 -1.49 -12.91 10.37
C GLY A 264 -1.39 -12.20 9.01
N GLY A 265 -2.50 -11.68 8.50
CA GLY A 265 -2.53 -10.85 7.30
C GLY A 265 -2.09 -9.41 7.61
N ILE A 266 -1.53 -8.76 6.59
CA ILE A 266 -1.12 -7.35 6.68
C ILE A 266 -2.32 -6.41 6.57
N PRO A 267 -2.26 -5.21 7.16
CA PRO A 267 -3.28 -4.19 6.96
C PRO A 267 -3.37 -3.73 5.50
N THR A 268 -4.60 -3.61 5.00
CA THR A 268 -4.88 -3.34 3.58
C THR A 268 -5.88 -2.20 3.38
N CYS A 269 -5.88 -1.62 2.18
CA CYS A 269 -6.81 -0.58 1.79
C CYS A 269 -7.34 -0.77 0.37
N HIS A 270 -8.29 0.08 -0.03
CA HIS A 270 -8.61 0.28 -1.42
C HIS A 270 -7.60 1.25 -2.03
N GLY A 271 -6.88 0.80 -3.04
CA GLY A 271 -5.84 1.60 -3.68
C GLY A 271 -6.38 2.39 -4.87
N SER A 272 -6.43 3.72 -4.76
CA SER A 272 -6.77 4.58 -5.91
C SER A 272 -5.81 4.37 -7.09
N GLY A 273 -4.51 4.27 -6.82
CA GLY A 273 -3.48 3.97 -7.81
C GLY A 273 -3.63 2.59 -8.43
N GLY A 274 -3.96 1.57 -7.62
CA GLY A 274 -4.20 0.22 -8.10
C GLY A 274 -5.40 0.11 -9.01
N LEU A 275 -6.50 0.81 -8.69
CA LEU A 275 -7.66 0.90 -9.56
C LEU A 275 -7.29 1.49 -10.94
N VAL A 276 -6.53 2.59 -10.95
CA VAL A 276 -6.01 3.21 -12.20
C VAL A 276 -5.08 2.25 -12.94
N GLY A 277 -4.15 1.60 -12.23
CA GLY A 277 -3.21 0.66 -12.80
C GLY A 277 -3.93 -0.50 -13.49
N GLN A 278 -4.81 -1.20 -12.78
CA GLN A 278 -5.58 -2.30 -13.33
C GLN A 278 -6.45 -1.88 -14.53
N TYR A 279 -7.12 -0.73 -14.44
CA TYR A 279 -7.90 -0.17 -15.55
C TYR A 279 -7.02 0.13 -16.78
N THR A 280 -5.84 0.73 -16.57
CA THR A 280 -4.91 1.10 -17.65
C THR A 280 -4.43 -0.12 -18.42
N PHE A 281 -4.20 -1.24 -17.74
CA PHE A 281 -3.77 -2.49 -18.35
C PHE A 281 -4.94 -3.39 -18.82
N GLY A 282 -6.18 -2.92 -18.75
CA GLY A 282 -7.31 -3.53 -19.42
C GLY A 282 -8.41 -4.12 -18.54
N ALA A 283 -8.26 -4.19 -17.23
CA ALA A 283 -9.30 -4.68 -16.33
C ALA A 283 -10.54 -3.79 -16.35
N ARG A 284 -11.71 -4.41 -16.34
CA ARG A 284 -13.02 -3.72 -16.33
C ARG A 284 -14.00 -4.32 -15.34
N THR A 285 -13.71 -5.52 -14.82
CA THR A 285 -14.58 -6.25 -13.90
C THR A 285 -13.80 -6.74 -12.66
N GLY A 286 -14.49 -7.35 -11.71
CA GLY A 286 -13.84 -8.04 -10.59
C GLY A 286 -13.05 -9.28 -10.98
N GLY A 287 -13.08 -9.69 -12.26
CA GLY A 287 -12.35 -10.86 -12.74
C GLY A 287 -10.84 -10.71 -12.60
N SER A 288 -10.29 -9.52 -12.82
CA SER A 288 -8.87 -9.23 -12.59
C SER A 288 -8.45 -9.50 -11.14
N LEU A 289 -9.29 -9.13 -10.17
CA LEU A 289 -9.01 -9.36 -8.75
C LEU A 289 -9.10 -10.84 -8.38
N ILE A 290 -10.01 -11.60 -9.01
CA ILE A 290 -10.07 -13.06 -8.83
C ILE A 290 -8.80 -13.71 -9.38
N ILE A 291 -8.34 -13.32 -10.57
CA ILE A 291 -7.08 -13.82 -11.16
C ILE A 291 -5.90 -13.48 -10.24
N TYR A 292 -5.80 -12.23 -9.81
CA TYR A 292 -4.71 -11.76 -8.96
C TYR A 292 -4.74 -12.41 -7.58
N GLY A 293 -5.92 -12.45 -6.95
CA GLY A 293 -6.12 -13.13 -5.67
C GLY A 293 -5.83 -14.63 -5.73
N SER A 294 -6.20 -15.31 -6.84
CA SER A 294 -5.88 -16.72 -7.05
C SER A 294 -4.38 -16.98 -7.10
N LEU A 295 -3.59 -16.08 -7.70
CA LEU A 295 -2.13 -16.16 -7.68
C LEU A 295 -1.62 -16.14 -6.24
N PHE A 296 -2.04 -15.16 -5.43
CA PHE A 296 -1.61 -15.05 -4.03
C PHE A 296 -2.08 -16.22 -3.17
N LEU A 297 -3.30 -16.71 -3.39
CA LEU A 297 -3.80 -17.92 -2.71
C LEU A 297 -2.98 -19.15 -3.08
N THR A 298 -2.67 -19.34 -4.36
CA THR A 298 -1.84 -20.45 -4.82
C THR A 298 -0.43 -20.40 -4.22
N LEU A 299 0.20 -19.20 -4.26
CA LEU A 299 1.50 -19.01 -3.64
C LEU A 299 1.46 -19.24 -2.13
N GLY A 300 0.46 -18.70 -1.44
CA GLY A 300 0.36 -18.80 0.02
C GLY A 300 -0.01 -20.19 0.52
N ILE A 301 -0.86 -20.94 -0.21
CA ILE A 301 -1.30 -22.28 0.21
C ILE A 301 -0.26 -23.34 -0.15
N PHE A 302 0.30 -23.29 -1.36
CA PHE A 302 1.12 -24.38 -1.89
C PHE A 302 2.60 -24.07 -1.99
N PHE A 303 2.99 -22.81 -2.01
CA PHE A 303 4.38 -22.36 -2.23
C PHE A 303 4.88 -21.40 -1.17
N ALA A 304 4.24 -21.33 0.00
CA ALA A 304 4.60 -20.37 1.07
C ALA A 304 6.05 -20.55 1.55
N THR A 305 6.52 -21.79 1.71
CA THR A 305 7.90 -22.10 2.10
C THR A 305 8.89 -21.59 1.05
N GLY A 306 8.63 -21.90 -0.23
CA GLY A 306 9.46 -21.41 -1.33
C GLY A 306 9.42 -19.90 -1.45
N PHE A 307 8.27 -19.28 -1.29
CA PHE A 307 8.16 -17.82 -1.28
C PHE A 307 8.94 -17.20 -0.11
N GLN A 308 8.87 -17.81 1.08
CA GLN A 308 9.65 -17.37 2.25
C GLN A 308 11.16 -17.45 1.98
N HIS A 309 11.62 -18.53 1.37
CA HIS A 309 13.04 -18.67 0.95
C HIS A 309 13.40 -17.60 -0.08
N VAL A 310 12.58 -17.42 -1.12
CA VAL A 310 12.80 -16.35 -2.11
C VAL A 310 12.87 -14.99 -1.45
N VAL A 311 11.98 -14.65 -0.53
CA VAL A 311 12.00 -13.37 0.19
C VAL A 311 13.30 -13.18 0.98
N GLN A 312 13.79 -14.23 1.64
CA GLN A 312 15.03 -14.17 2.43
C GLN A 312 16.29 -13.95 1.57
N VAL A 313 16.29 -14.49 0.34
CA VAL A 313 17.43 -14.39 -0.60
C VAL A 313 17.17 -13.40 -1.72
N PHE A 314 16.00 -12.72 -1.72
CA PHE A 314 15.68 -11.72 -2.74
C PHE A 314 16.71 -10.59 -2.71
N PRO A 315 17.27 -10.22 -3.86
CA PRO A 315 18.34 -9.24 -3.90
C PRO A 315 17.84 -7.86 -3.41
N LEU A 316 18.36 -7.44 -2.26
CA LEU A 316 17.99 -6.14 -1.67
C LEU A 316 18.22 -4.96 -2.63
N PRO A 317 19.27 -4.95 -3.49
CA PRO A 317 19.42 -3.88 -4.49
C PRO A 317 18.23 -3.76 -5.46
N VAL A 318 17.64 -4.89 -5.88
CA VAL A 318 16.43 -4.89 -6.73
C VAL A 318 15.24 -4.35 -5.95
N LEU A 319 15.04 -4.85 -4.73
CA LEU A 319 13.97 -4.37 -3.85
C LEU A 319 14.14 -2.87 -3.56
N GLY A 320 15.38 -2.42 -3.32
CA GLY A 320 15.71 -1.01 -3.11
C GLY A 320 15.25 -0.13 -4.27
N VAL A 321 15.50 -0.53 -5.51
CA VAL A 321 15.06 0.23 -6.68
C VAL A 321 13.53 0.31 -6.76
N LEU A 322 12.82 -0.80 -6.51
CA LEU A 322 11.36 -0.81 -6.49
C LEU A 322 10.81 0.13 -5.40
N LEU A 323 11.36 0.05 -4.18
CA LEU A 323 10.96 0.90 -3.06
C LEU A 323 11.34 2.37 -3.29
N LEU A 324 12.43 2.66 -3.99
CA LEU A 324 12.79 4.02 -4.39
C LEU A 324 11.71 4.65 -5.29
N PHE A 325 11.24 3.92 -6.30
CA PHE A 325 10.18 4.42 -7.18
C PHE A 325 8.85 4.57 -6.44
N GLU A 326 8.52 3.69 -5.50
CA GLU A 326 7.35 3.86 -4.62
C GLU A 326 7.50 5.10 -3.73
N GLY A 327 8.69 5.34 -3.15
CA GLY A 327 9.00 6.54 -2.38
C GLY A 327 8.88 7.82 -3.20
N VAL A 328 9.42 7.84 -4.43
CA VAL A 328 9.29 8.96 -5.37
C VAL A 328 7.81 9.20 -5.71
N GLY A 329 7.04 8.13 -5.93
CA GLY A 329 5.60 8.21 -6.17
C GLY A 329 4.85 8.89 -5.02
N LEU A 330 5.18 8.56 -3.76
CA LEU A 330 4.60 9.23 -2.59
C LEU A 330 4.99 10.71 -2.53
N MET A 331 6.26 11.06 -2.80
CA MET A 331 6.71 12.45 -2.81
C MET A 331 6.06 13.28 -3.92
N GLN A 332 5.78 12.71 -5.08
CA GLN A 332 5.11 13.42 -6.18
C GLN A 332 3.70 13.91 -5.84
N LEU A 333 3.06 13.34 -4.83
CA LEU A 333 1.72 13.74 -4.41
C LEU A 333 1.65 15.18 -3.84
N ILE A 334 2.79 15.81 -3.52
CA ILE A 334 2.85 17.19 -3.04
C ILE A 334 2.61 18.23 -4.15
N ARG A 335 2.66 17.85 -5.42
CA ARG A 335 2.58 18.80 -6.57
C ARG A 335 1.37 19.72 -6.51
N GLY A 336 0.25 19.28 -5.94
CA GLY A 336 -0.96 20.07 -5.81
C GLY A 336 -0.87 21.19 -4.76
N GLU A 337 0.12 21.17 -3.88
CA GLU A 337 0.27 22.13 -2.75
C GLU A 337 1.35 23.19 -3.01
N THR A 338 2.08 23.09 -4.13
CA THR A 338 3.22 23.99 -4.42
C THR A 338 2.79 25.41 -4.81
N GLY A 339 1.53 25.62 -5.17
CA GLY A 339 0.97 26.92 -5.54
C GLY A 339 0.70 27.85 -4.36
N ASN A 340 0.52 27.31 -3.15
CA ASN A 340 0.29 28.08 -1.93
C ASN A 340 1.53 28.03 -1.04
N ARG A 341 2.18 29.19 -0.84
CA ARG A 341 3.44 29.31 -0.07
C ARG A 341 3.29 28.78 1.37
N TYR A 342 2.18 29.05 2.03
CA TYR A 342 1.95 28.63 3.42
C TYR A 342 1.68 27.13 3.52
N GLU A 343 0.85 26.60 2.63
CA GLU A 343 0.56 25.16 2.59
C GLU A 343 1.81 24.36 2.24
N PHE A 344 2.59 24.83 1.28
CA PHE A 344 3.87 24.19 0.93
C PHE A 344 4.87 24.22 2.10
N PHE A 345 4.95 25.33 2.84
CA PHE A 345 5.77 25.37 4.07
C PHE A 345 5.32 24.34 5.09
N ILE A 346 4.02 24.18 5.32
CA ILE A 346 3.46 23.16 6.23
C ILE A 346 3.81 21.74 5.73
N VAL A 347 3.69 21.47 4.43
CA VAL A 347 4.10 20.18 3.84
C VAL A 347 5.55 19.86 4.19
N LEU A 348 6.45 20.80 4.03
CA LEU A 348 7.88 20.63 4.32
C LEU A 348 8.14 20.39 5.82
N VAL A 349 7.55 21.21 6.70
CA VAL A 349 7.70 21.07 8.15
C VAL A 349 7.16 19.71 8.62
N VAL A 350 5.97 19.33 8.18
CA VAL A 350 5.36 18.04 8.54
C VAL A 350 6.23 16.87 8.05
N GLY A 351 6.75 16.94 6.82
CA GLY A 351 7.64 15.91 6.26
C GLY A 351 8.94 15.74 7.05
N LEU A 352 9.54 16.85 7.46
CA LEU A 352 10.75 16.86 8.29
C LEU A 352 10.49 16.32 9.71
N LEU A 353 9.41 16.76 10.38
CA LEU A 353 9.04 16.27 11.69
C LEU A 353 8.75 14.76 11.68
N ALA A 354 8.07 14.28 10.64
CA ALA A 354 7.75 12.87 10.47
C ALA A 354 9.01 11.98 10.40
N ASN A 355 10.09 12.48 9.81
CA ASN A 355 11.37 11.78 9.67
C ASN A 355 12.32 11.98 10.85
N GLY A 356 12.32 13.18 11.45
CA GLY A 356 13.37 13.61 12.39
C GLY A 356 13.10 13.24 13.84
N LEU A 357 11.88 12.83 14.21
CA LEU A 357 11.49 12.61 15.60
C LEU A 357 11.05 11.17 15.86
N SER A 358 11.30 10.68 17.07
CA SER A 358 10.63 9.49 17.58
C SER A 358 9.12 9.73 17.63
N TYR A 359 8.30 8.78 17.18
CA TYR A 359 6.86 8.98 16.97
C TYR A 359 6.52 10.13 16.01
N GLY A 360 7.47 10.46 15.10
CA GLY A 360 7.45 11.65 14.27
C GLY A 360 6.17 11.83 13.45
N TYR A 361 5.57 10.75 12.94
CA TYR A 361 4.32 10.82 12.17
C TYR A 361 3.13 11.29 13.01
N ALA A 362 3.01 10.83 14.26
CA ALA A 362 1.94 11.26 15.15
C ALA A 362 2.15 12.73 15.57
N ILE A 363 3.39 13.10 15.93
CA ILE A 363 3.76 14.47 16.27
C ILE A 363 3.53 15.40 15.09
N ALA A 364 3.98 15.02 13.90
CA ALA A 364 3.84 15.82 12.68
C ALA A 364 2.36 16.05 12.30
N LEU A 365 1.50 15.06 12.51
CA LEU A 365 0.06 15.21 12.32
C LEU A 365 -0.51 16.32 13.23
N VAL A 366 -0.23 16.24 14.53
CA VAL A 366 -0.75 17.22 15.51
C VAL A 366 -0.16 18.59 15.27
N VAL A 367 1.16 18.71 15.21
CA VAL A 367 1.86 20.00 15.02
C VAL A 367 1.48 20.63 13.68
N GLY A 368 1.46 19.87 12.60
CA GLY A 368 1.08 20.34 11.28
C GLY A 368 -0.36 20.86 11.23
N THR A 369 -1.29 20.16 11.90
CA THR A 369 -2.69 20.59 11.98
C THR A 369 -2.81 21.91 12.76
N VAL A 370 -2.13 22.03 13.91
CA VAL A 370 -2.10 23.26 14.70
C VAL A 370 -1.51 24.40 13.91
N LEU A 371 -0.35 24.21 13.27
CA LEU A 371 0.30 25.21 12.43
C LEU A 371 -0.61 25.70 11.29
N TYR A 372 -1.32 24.79 10.63
CA TYR A 372 -2.22 25.16 9.55
C TYR A 372 -3.31 26.13 10.03
N TYR A 373 -3.97 25.83 11.15
CA TYR A 373 -5.01 26.68 11.70
C TYR A 373 -4.46 28.01 12.25
N LEU A 374 -3.26 28.01 12.83
CA LEU A 374 -2.61 29.25 13.22
C LEU A 374 -2.28 30.14 12.01
N CYS A 375 -1.72 29.56 10.93
CA CYS A 375 -1.46 30.32 9.70
C CYS A 375 -2.74 30.92 9.11
N LEU A 376 -3.87 30.18 9.12
CA LEU A 376 -5.15 30.70 8.66
C LEU A 376 -5.64 31.90 9.47
N LEU A 377 -5.45 31.89 10.79
CA LEU A 377 -5.83 33.01 11.66
C LEU A 377 -5.05 34.29 11.35
N TYR A 378 -3.76 34.16 10.96
CA TYR A 378 -2.92 35.31 10.60
C TYR A 378 -3.10 35.79 9.15
N THR A 379 -3.59 34.94 8.26
CA THR A 379 -3.77 35.26 6.84
C THR A 379 -5.20 35.62 6.46
N SER A 380 -6.18 35.43 7.36
CA SER A 380 -7.54 35.91 7.15
C SER A 380 -7.53 37.45 7.17
N PRO A 381 -8.09 38.12 6.15
CA PRO A 381 -8.23 39.58 6.18
C PRO A 381 -8.98 40.01 7.45
N SER A 382 -8.43 40.98 8.15
CA SER A 382 -9.09 41.58 9.31
C SER A 382 -10.48 42.10 8.88
N PRO A 383 -11.53 41.90 9.70
CA PRO A 383 -12.85 42.48 9.40
C PRO A 383 -12.85 44.02 9.35
N ARG A 384 -11.70 44.68 9.33
CA ARG A 384 -11.50 46.14 9.41
C ARG A 384 -10.82 46.73 8.18
N ASP A 385 -10.56 45.99 7.12
CA ASP A 385 -10.01 46.51 5.85
C ASP A 385 -11.08 46.56 4.76
#